data_fbd76a82292e3f5151b9115541c4fc53
#
_entry.id   fbd76a82292e3f5151b9115541c4fc53
#
_cell.length_a   1.000
_cell.length_b   1.000
_cell.length_c   1.000
_cell.angle_alpha   90.00
_cell.angle_beta   90.00
_cell.angle_gamma   90.00
#
_symmetry.space_group_name_H-M   'P 1'
#
loop_
_entity.id
_entity.type
_entity.pdbx_description
1 polymer ?
#
loop_
_entity_poly.entity_id
_entity_poly.type
_entity_poly.pdbx_seq_one_letter_code
_entity_poly.pdbx_strand_id
1 'polypeptide(L)'
;FNYVDGYGVRRGFSYELLQALSGYTGWTFEYVPCNWSNCFEKLESGEVDILGDISYSDERAQRMLYPAEPMAQEKYILYADPSHTDIGMYDFKALDGKRVGVLLGTEPEVMLTEWEAENGIQTEHVNVSNDEDVERKLANHQIDCFVSLEETIWSERGISAVTSIGKSDIYFVINKNRSDLKAELDW
;
A
#
# COMPACT_ATOMS: atom_id res chain seq x y z
N PHE A 1 6.52 -1.45 5.37
CA PHE A 1 6.84 -0.28 6.20
C PHE A 1 7.26 -0.64 7.63
N ASN A 2 6.80 -1.75 8.19
CA ASN A 2 7.10 -2.19 9.55
C ASN A 2 7.28 -3.71 9.59
N TYR A 3 8.45 -4.20 10.04
CA TYR A 3 8.76 -5.63 10.11
C TYR A 3 9.66 -5.95 11.31
N VAL A 4 9.77 -7.22 11.63
CA VAL A 4 10.70 -7.73 12.65
C VAL A 4 11.79 -8.48 11.89
N ASP A 5 13.05 -8.08 12.10
CA ASP A 5 14.19 -8.73 11.45
C ASP A 5 14.49 -10.13 12.04
N GLY A 6 15.42 -10.84 11.41
CA GLY A 6 15.81 -12.19 11.85
C GLY A 6 16.42 -12.28 13.26
N TYR A 7 16.68 -11.16 13.90
CA TYR A 7 17.16 -11.04 15.29
C TYR A 7 16.06 -10.64 16.27
N GLY A 8 14.80 -10.51 15.80
CA GLY A 8 13.67 -10.11 16.62
C GLY A 8 13.57 -8.59 16.86
N VAL A 9 14.32 -7.79 16.11
CA VAL A 9 14.33 -6.32 16.23
C VAL A 9 13.33 -5.73 15.25
N ARG A 10 12.47 -4.80 15.72
CA ARG A 10 11.58 -4.03 14.86
C ARG A 10 12.37 -3.05 14.02
N ARG A 11 11.98 -2.92 12.77
CA ARG A 11 12.59 -2.05 11.78
C ARG A 11 11.53 -1.57 10.78
N GLY A 12 11.95 -0.64 9.93
CA GLY A 12 11.15 -0.11 8.85
C GLY A 12 10.71 1.32 9.09
N PHE A 13 10.27 1.96 8.03
CA PHE A 13 9.95 3.39 8.01
C PHE A 13 8.97 3.78 9.13
N SER A 14 7.85 3.07 9.26
CA SER A 14 6.83 3.38 10.27
C SER A 14 7.37 3.25 11.70
N TYR A 15 8.23 2.25 11.97
CA TYR A 15 8.89 2.10 13.26
C TYR A 15 9.82 3.27 13.56
N GLU A 16 10.66 3.65 12.60
CA GLU A 16 11.63 4.75 12.78
C GLU A 16 10.91 6.09 12.97
N LEU A 17 9.81 6.31 12.24
CA LEU A 17 8.98 7.50 12.40
C LEU A 17 8.33 7.56 13.79
N LEU A 18 7.82 6.44 14.31
CA LEU A 18 7.31 6.37 15.69
C LEU A 18 8.40 6.65 16.74
N GLN A 19 9.64 6.20 16.52
CA GLN A 19 10.75 6.54 17.39
C GLN A 19 11.07 8.05 17.36
N ALA A 20 11.00 8.68 16.18
CA ALA A 20 11.15 10.14 16.09
C ALA A 20 10.01 10.87 16.80
N LEU A 21 8.76 10.45 16.60
CA LEU A 21 7.60 11.00 17.31
C LEU A 21 7.73 10.86 18.84
N SER A 22 8.24 9.72 19.34
CA SER A 22 8.53 9.54 20.77
C SER A 22 9.45 10.63 21.32
N GLY A 23 10.45 11.04 20.54
CA GLY A 23 11.38 12.10 20.91
C GLY A 23 10.73 13.49 21.03
N TYR A 24 9.70 13.77 20.23
CA TYR A 24 8.99 15.05 20.23
C TYR A 24 7.86 15.10 21.25
N THR A 25 7.07 14.03 21.32
CA THR A 25 5.85 13.97 22.15
C THR A 25 6.11 13.46 23.57
N GLY A 26 7.22 12.75 23.77
CA GLY A 26 7.50 12.02 25.01
C GLY A 26 6.67 10.72 25.14
N TRP A 27 5.97 10.30 24.11
CA TRP A 27 5.19 9.06 24.11
C TRP A 27 6.08 7.83 24.20
N THR A 28 5.56 6.79 24.84
CA THR A 28 6.14 5.45 24.82
C THR A 28 5.20 4.55 24.07
N PHE A 29 5.71 3.82 23.06
CA PHE A 29 4.90 2.94 22.22
C PHE A 29 4.96 1.49 22.72
N GLU A 30 3.78 0.89 22.90
CA GLU A 30 3.60 -0.53 23.09
C GLU A 30 3.01 -1.12 21.79
N TYR A 31 3.65 -2.17 21.26
CA TYR A 31 3.25 -2.77 19.99
C TYR A 31 2.37 -3.98 20.21
N VAL A 32 1.10 -3.86 19.82
CA VAL A 32 0.10 -4.92 19.92
C VAL A 32 0.09 -5.73 18.62
N PRO A 33 0.33 -7.05 18.65
CA PRO A 33 0.26 -7.87 17.46
C PRO A 33 -1.16 -7.91 16.90
N CYS A 34 -1.29 -7.70 15.59
CA CYS A 34 -2.54 -7.84 14.88
C CYS A 34 -2.28 -8.29 13.43
N ASN A 35 -3.32 -8.72 12.74
CA ASN A 35 -3.34 -8.93 11.31
C ASN A 35 -4.29 -7.92 10.66
N TRP A 36 -4.25 -7.80 9.36
CA TRP A 36 -5.05 -6.82 8.62
C TRP A 36 -6.55 -6.90 8.93
N SER A 37 -7.08 -8.10 9.14
CA SER A 37 -8.52 -8.29 9.40
C SER A 37 -8.97 -7.82 10.78
N ASN A 38 -8.10 -7.81 11.80
CA ASN A 38 -8.48 -7.47 13.17
C ASN A 38 -7.84 -6.18 13.72
N CYS A 39 -6.88 -5.58 13.01
CA CYS A 39 -6.25 -4.32 13.43
C CYS A 39 -7.29 -3.19 13.56
N PHE A 40 -8.21 -3.09 12.62
CA PHE A 40 -9.26 -2.07 12.64
C PHE A 40 -10.21 -2.26 13.83
N GLU A 41 -10.61 -3.49 14.13
CA GLU A 41 -11.46 -3.81 15.30
C GLU A 41 -10.77 -3.41 16.60
N LYS A 42 -9.47 -3.69 16.73
CA LYS A 42 -8.67 -3.29 17.89
C LYS A 42 -8.55 -1.76 18.04
N LEU A 43 -8.38 -1.04 16.92
CA LEU A 43 -8.39 0.42 16.92
C LEU A 43 -9.75 0.96 17.36
N GLU A 44 -10.84 0.46 16.79
CA GLU A 44 -12.20 0.93 17.08
C GLU A 44 -12.64 0.63 18.52
N SER A 45 -12.26 -0.53 19.05
CA SER A 45 -12.54 -0.91 20.44
C SER A 45 -11.71 -0.13 21.47
N GLY A 46 -10.63 0.52 21.05
CA GLY A 46 -9.68 1.20 21.93
C GLY A 46 -8.66 0.28 22.59
N GLU A 47 -8.51 -0.97 22.11
CA GLU A 47 -7.41 -1.85 22.51
C GLU A 47 -6.07 -1.31 21.96
N VAL A 48 -6.12 -0.59 20.84
CA VAL A 48 -5.01 0.11 20.20
C VAL A 48 -5.40 1.57 19.99
N ASP A 49 -4.51 2.50 20.30
CA ASP A 49 -4.72 3.93 20.15
C ASP A 49 -4.43 4.42 18.74
N ILE A 50 -3.40 3.85 18.09
CA ILE A 50 -2.86 4.27 16.78
C ILE A 50 -2.62 3.05 15.92
N LEU A 51 -2.97 3.15 14.62
CA LEU A 51 -2.68 2.15 13.60
C LEU A 51 -1.98 2.84 12.43
N GLY A 52 -0.82 2.35 12.00
CA GLY A 52 -0.03 2.91 10.90
C GLY A 52 -0.36 2.29 9.55
N ASP A 53 0.21 2.91 8.50
CA ASP A 53 0.18 2.42 7.12
C ASP A 53 -1.24 2.34 6.51
N ILE A 54 -2.10 3.29 6.86
CA ILE A 54 -3.52 3.30 6.45
C ILE A 54 -3.78 4.38 5.42
N SER A 55 -4.22 3.98 4.23
CA SER A 55 -4.73 4.89 3.21
C SER A 55 -6.02 5.57 3.66
N TYR A 56 -6.22 6.80 3.21
CA TYR A 56 -7.46 7.52 3.46
C TYR A 56 -8.64 6.89 2.69
N SER A 57 -9.80 6.82 3.33
CA SER A 57 -11.09 6.71 2.67
C SER A 57 -12.17 7.37 3.50
N ASP A 58 -13.23 7.86 2.84
CA ASP A 58 -14.38 8.50 3.51
C ASP A 58 -15.08 7.54 4.49
N GLU A 59 -15.14 6.26 4.16
CA GLU A 59 -15.71 5.23 5.04
C GLU A 59 -14.89 5.11 6.32
N ARG A 60 -13.56 5.01 6.21
CA ARG A 60 -12.66 4.90 7.37
C ARG A 60 -12.67 6.17 8.20
N ALA A 61 -12.77 7.37 7.58
CA ALA A 61 -12.83 8.66 8.28
C ALA A 61 -14.10 8.81 9.15
N GLN A 62 -15.14 8.02 8.91
CA GLN A 62 -16.31 7.98 9.80
C GLN A 62 -16.03 7.19 11.09
N ARG A 63 -15.07 6.28 11.09
CA ARG A 63 -14.79 5.30 12.15
C ARG A 63 -13.52 5.62 12.94
N MET A 64 -12.58 6.37 12.38
CA MET A 64 -11.28 6.72 12.96
C MET A 64 -10.90 8.16 12.65
N LEU A 65 -9.89 8.69 13.34
CA LEU A 65 -9.37 10.03 13.11
C LEU A 65 -8.12 9.96 12.23
N TYR A 66 -8.02 10.87 11.28
CA TYR A 66 -6.85 11.09 10.44
C TYR A 66 -6.16 12.37 10.89
N PRO A 67 -4.83 12.40 11.10
CA PRO A 67 -4.05 13.62 11.22
C PRO A 67 -4.17 14.47 9.97
N ALA A 68 -3.84 15.76 10.07
CA ALA A 68 -3.87 16.69 8.94
C ALA A 68 -2.83 16.33 7.86
N GLU A 69 -1.66 15.84 8.29
CA GLU A 69 -0.58 15.47 7.40
C GLU A 69 -0.42 13.95 7.31
N PRO A 70 -0.20 13.41 6.11
CA PRO A 70 0.12 12.00 5.93
C PRO A 70 1.50 11.66 6.50
N MET A 71 1.68 10.43 6.97
CA MET A 71 2.99 9.94 7.39
C MET A 71 3.93 9.67 6.21
N ALA A 72 3.37 9.30 5.07
CA ALA A 72 4.09 9.04 3.82
C ALA A 72 3.14 9.00 2.63
N GLN A 73 3.71 8.87 1.43
CA GLN A 73 2.96 8.63 0.20
C GLN A 73 3.46 7.37 -0.46
N GLU A 74 2.56 6.47 -0.78
CA GLU A 74 2.80 5.30 -1.62
C GLU A 74 2.57 5.64 -3.08
N LYS A 75 3.40 5.13 -3.96
CA LYS A 75 3.24 5.26 -5.40
C LYS A 75 3.06 3.88 -5.99
N TYR A 76 1.99 3.71 -6.75
CA TYR A 76 1.65 2.45 -7.41
C TYR A 76 2.11 2.46 -8.87
N ILE A 77 2.82 1.42 -9.23
CA ILE A 77 3.42 1.23 -10.54
C ILE A 77 2.83 -0.02 -11.19
N LEU A 78 2.51 0.09 -12.45
CA LEU A 78 2.25 -1.05 -13.30
C LEU A 78 3.58 -1.59 -13.83
N TYR A 79 3.85 -2.85 -13.58
CA TYR A 79 5.06 -3.56 -13.94
C TYR A 79 4.78 -4.65 -14.97
N ALA A 80 5.75 -4.91 -15.85
CA ALA A 80 5.70 -6.00 -16.81
C ALA A 80 7.05 -6.73 -16.88
N ASP A 81 7.00 -8.02 -17.12
CA ASP A 81 8.19 -8.83 -17.40
C ASP A 81 8.51 -8.74 -18.91
N PRO A 82 9.59 -8.06 -19.31
CA PRO A 82 9.93 -7.87 -20.71
C PRO A 82 10.32 -9.18 -21.42
N SER A 83 10.57 -10.26 -20.67
CA SER A 83 10.84 -11.58 -21.25
C SER A 83 9.56 -12.33 -21.66
N HIS A 84 8.41 -11.95 -21.13
CA HIS A 84 7.13 -12.58 -21.34
C HIS A 84 6.10 -11.71 -22.06
N THR A 85 6.41 -10.43 -22.27
CA THR A 85 5.51 -9.46 -22.90
C THR A 85 6.29 -8.42 -23.72
N ASP A 86 5.65 -7.90 -24.77
CA ASP A 86 6.13 -6.81 -25.60
C ASP A 86 5.67 -5.43 -25.09
N ILE A 87 5.11 -5.36 -23.89
CA ILE A 87 4.68 -4.12 -23.26
C ILE A 87 5.91 -3.28 -22.89
N GLY A 88 6.11 -2.18 -23.59
CA GLY A 88 7.16 -1.22 -23.34
C GLY A 88 6.75 -0.11 -22.38
N MET A 89 7.74 0.64 -21.89
CA MET A 89 7.52 1.82 -21.06
C MET A 89 6.62 2.82 -21.82
N TYR A 90 5.54 3.29 -21.16
CA TYR A 90 4.54 4.20 -21.71
C TYR A 90 3.75 3.68 -22.93
N ASP A 91 3.82 2.40 -23.23
CA ASP A 91 2.98 1.78 -24.28
C ASP A 91 1.63 1.34 -23.70
N PHE A 92 0.78 2.30 -23.40
CA PHE A 92 -0.51 2.05 -22.74
C PHE A 92 -1.48 1.26 -23.63
N LYS A 93 -1.39 1.41 -24.96
CA LYS A 93 -2.27 0.69 -25.88
C LYS A 93 -1.97 -0.80 -25.92
N ALA A 94 -0.74 -1.20 -25.68
CA ALA A 94 -0.37 -2.61 -25.60
C ALA A 94 -0.96 -3.30 -24.35
N LEU A 95 -1.47 -2.53 -23.39
CA LEU A 95 -2.13 -3.05 -22.19
C LEU A 95 -3.61 -3.42 -22.43
N ASP A 96 -4.23 -2.91 -23.49
CA ASP A 96 -5.64 -3.17 -23.74
C ASP A 96 -5.92 -4.66 -23.90
N GLY A 97 -6.87 -5.19 -23.12
CA GLY A 97 -7.21 -6.61 -23.06
C GLY A 97 -6.19 -7.50 -22.34
N LYS A 98 -5.13 -6.96 -21.75
CA LYS A 98 -4.15 -7.74 -20.97
C LYS A 98 -4.68 -8.09 -19.57
N ARG A 99 -4.13 -9.16 -18.99
CA ARG A 99 -4.43 -9.61 -17.64
C ARG A 99 -3.47 -8.91 -16.67
N VAL A 100 -4.04 -8.08 -15.80
CA VAL A 100 -3.29 -7.31 -14.80
C VAL A 100 -3.49 -7.91 -13.42
N GLY A 101 -2.41 -8.38 -12.81
CA GLY A 101 -2.41 -8.81 -11.40
C GLY A 101 -2.58 -7.61 -10.48
N VAL A 102 -3.62 -7.61 -9.66
CA VAL A 102 -3.88 -6.58 -8.64
C VAL A 102 -4.57 -7.21 -7.44
N LEU A 103 -4.34 -6.68 -6.25
CA LEU A 103 -5.08 -7.13 -5.06
C LEU A 103 -6.49 -6.56 -5.10
N LEU A 104 -7.47 -7.42 -5.39
CA LEU A 104 -8.87 -7.01 -5.56
C LEU A 104 -9.47 -6.49 -4.24
N GLY A 105 -10.38 -5.52 -4.36
CA GLY A 105 -11.05 -4.88 -3.22
C GLY A 105 -10.17 -3.91 -2.46
N THR A 106 -9.08 -3.44 -3.06
CA THR A 106 -8.12 -2.52 -2.44
C THR A 106 -7.94 -1.24 -3.26
N GLU A 107 -7.31 -0.24 -2.67
CA GLU A 107 -7.01 1.04 -3.31
C GLU A 107 -6.26 0.92 -4.65
N PRO A 108 -5.23 0.06 -4.79
CA PRO A 108 -4.59 -0.19 -6.09
C PRO A 108 -5.52 -0.61 -7.21
N GLU A 109 -6.56 -1.40 -6.92
CA GLU A 109 -7.56 -1.78 -7.94
C GLU A 109 -8.41 -0.58 -8.37
N VAL A 110 -8.81 0.26 -7.43
CA VAL A 110 -9.56 1.50 -7.72
C VAL A 110 -8.70 2.42 -8.60
N MET A 111 -7.45 2.64 -8.23
CA MET A 111 -6.50 3.44 -9.02
C MET A 111 -6.28 2.88 -10.42
N LEU A 112 -6.16 1.57 -10.56
CA LEU A 112 -6.01 0.93 -11.86
C LEU A 112 -7.25 1.19 -12.73
N THR A 113 -8.44 1.02 -12.18
CA THR A 113 -9.71 1.26 -12.88
C THR A 113 -9.85 2.73 -13.32
N GLU A 114 -9.49 3.68 -12.47
CA GLU A 114 -9.52 5.11 -12.80
C GLU A 114 -8.49 5.45 -13.89
N TRP A 115 -7.28 4.92 -13.77
CA TRP A 115 -6.22 5.11 -14.75
C TRP A 115 -6.59 4.51 -16.13
N GLU A 116 -7.23 3.34 -16.16
CA GLU A 116 -7.76 2.73 -17.39
C GLU A 116 -8.79 3.61 -18.06
N ALA A 117 -9.73 4.16 -17.27
CA ALA A 117 -10.75 5.07 -17.80
C ALA A 117 -10.15 6.35 -18.41
N GLU A 118 -9.14 6.93 -17.76
CA GLU A 118 -8.43 8.12 -18.22
C GLU A 118 -7.65 7.87 -19.53
N ASN A 119 -7.11 6.67 -19.70
CA ASN A 119 -6.30 6.30 -20.88
C ASN A 119 -7.11 5.61 -21.99
N GLY A 120 -8.41 5.34 -21.76
CA GLY A 120 -9.30 4.71 -22.74
C GLY A 120 -8.90 3.28 -23.08
N ILE A 121 -8.41 2.52 -22.10
CA ILE A 121 -8.06 1.11 -22.18
C ILE A 121 -8.89 0.31 -21.17
N GLN A 122 -8.94 -1.01 -21.37
CA GLN A 122 -9.60 -1.92 -20.45
C GLN A 122 -8.74 -3.18 -20.30
N THR A 123 -8.45 -3.56 -19.06
CA THR A 123 -7.70 -4.79 -18.74
C THR A 123 -8.57 -5.81 -18.01
N GLU A 124 -8.11 -7.04 -17.93
CA GLU A 124 -8.71 -8.07 -17.07
C GLU A 124 -8.00 -8.08 -15.73
N HIS A 125 -8.70 -7.70 -14.65
CA HIS A 125 -8.14 -7.72 -13.31
C HIS A 125 -8.08 -9.14 -12.76
N VAL A 126 -6.88 -9.60 -12.42
CA VAL A 126 -6.62 -10.92 -11.85
C VAL A 126 -6.15 -10.75 -10.41
N ASN A 127 -6.87 -11.37 -9.47
CA ASN A 127 -6.48 -11.26 -8.06
C ASN A 127 -5.07 -11.81 -7.81
N VAL A 128 -4.23 -11.05 -7.13
CA VAL A 128 -2.94 -11.47 -6.58
C VAL A 128 -2.91 -11.17 -5.09
N SER A 129 -2.25 -12.02 -4.30
CA SER A 129 -2.28 -11.90 -2.84
C SER A 129 -0.98 -11.40 -2.22
N ASN A 130 0.14 -11.57 -2.90
CA ASN A 130 1.48 -11.18 -2.48
C ASN A 130 2.48 -11.34 -3.64
N ASP A 131 3.74 -10.95 -3.42
CA ASP A 131 4.80 -11.01 -4.43
C ASP A 131 5.06 -12.42 -4.95
N GLU A 132 5.04 -13.44 -4.09
CA GLU A 132 5.23 -14.84 -4.51
C GLU A 132 4.10 -15.30 -5.45
N ASP A 133 2.88 -14.85 -5.20
CA ASP A 133 1.72 -15.13 -6.07
C ASP A 133 1.84 -14.41 -7.41
N VAL A 134 2.33 -13.17 -7.41
CA VAL A 134 2.65 -12.40 -8.63
C VAL A 134 3.68 -13.16 -9.47
N GLU A 135 4.84 -13.51 -8.89
CA GLU A 135 5.90 -14.25 -9.58
C GLU A 135 5.40 -15.57 -10.17
N ARG A 136 4.67 -16.33 -9.37
CA ARG A 136 4.10 -17.60 -9.80
C ARG A 136 3.12 -17.43 -10.97
N LYS A 137 2.29 -16.40 -10.93
CA LYS A 137 1.31 -16.12 -12.00
C LYS A 137 1.95 -15.60 -13.27
N LEU A 138 2.98 -14.75 -13.16
CA LEU A 138 3.80 -14.32 -14.30
C LEU A 138 4.46 -15.54 -14.97
N ALA A 139 5.18 -16.36 -14.19
CA ALA A 139 5.86 -17.56 -14.71
C ALA A 139 4.93 -18.57 -15.37
N ASN A 140 3.67 -18.64 -14.94
CA ASN A 140 2.65 -19.52 -15.52
C ASN A 140 1.78 -18.81 -16.61
N HIS A 141 2.16 -17.62 -17.05
CA HIS A 141 1.40 -16.82 -18.03
C HIS A 141 -0.09 -16.63 -17.65
N GLN A 142 -0.38 -16.51 -16.35
CA GLN A 142 -1.72 -16.24 -15.83
C GLN A 142 -2.02 -14.74 -15.74
N ILE A 143 -0.98 -13.91 -15.65
CA ILE A 143 -1.01 -12.46 -15.78
C ILE A 143 0.08 -12.01 -16.76
N ASP A 144 -0.13 -10.87 -17.39
CA ASP A 144 0.78 -10.27 -18.38
C ASP A 144 1.59 -9.13 -17.75
N CYS A 145 1.00 -8.47 -16.76
CA CYS A 145 1.59 -7.40 -15.96
C CYS A 145 0.92 -7.38 -14.57
N PHE A 146 1.37 -6.51 -13.68
CA PHE A 146 0.81 -6.40 -12.34
C PHE A 146 1.03 -5.00 -11.74
N VAL A 147 0.22 -4.67 -10.74
CA VAL A 147 0.35 -3.44 -9.94
C VAL A 147 1.04 -3.77 -8.62
N SER A 148 2.07 -3.00 -8.29
CA SER A 148 2.74 -3.05 -6.99
C SER A 148 3.24 -1.65 -6.60
N LEU A 149 3.72 -1.53 -5.37
CA LEU A 149 4.42 -0.32 -4.92
C LEU A 149 5.68 -0.06 -5.73
N GLU A 150 6.11 1.21 -5.79
CA GLU A 150 7.39 1.59 -6.38
C GLU A 150 8.53 1.02 -5.54
N GLU A 151 9.09 -0.10 -5.97
CA GLU A 151 10.16 -0.82 -5.27
C GLU A 151 11.28 -1.25 -6.21
N THR A 152 12.51 -1.20 -5.72
CA THR A 152 13.70 -1.58 -6.49
C THR A 152 13.80 -3.08 -6.73
N ILE A 153 13.15 -3.90 -5.87
CA ILE A 153 13.20 -5.36 -5.95
C ILE A 153 12.73 -5.91 -7.30
N TRP A 154 11.75 -5.26 -7.92
CA TRP A 154 11.23 -5.68 -9.22
C TRP A 154 12.27 -5.47 -10.34
N SER A 155 12.98 -4.35 -10.32
CA SER A 155 14.06 -4.10 -11.28
C SER A 155 15.25 -5.06 -11.08
N GLU A 156 15.57 -5.42 -9.85
CA GLU A 156 16.59 -6.43 -9.53
C GLU A 156 16.22 -7.83 -10.07
N ARG A 157 14.95 -8.11 -10.17
CA ARG A 157 14.39 -9.34 -10.77
C ARG A 157 14.21 -9.26 -12.29
N GLY A 158 14.63 -8.18 -12.92
CA GLY A 158 14.52 -7.97 -14.37
C GLY A 158 13.14 -7.52 -14.84
N ILE A 159 12.23 -7.19 -13.92
CA ILE A 159 10.89 -6.70 -14.21
C ILE A 159 10.93 -5.18 -14.39
N SER A 160 10.26 -4.69 -15.41
CA SER A 160 10.31 -3.28 -15.80
C SER A 160 9.05 -2.53 -15.40
N ALA A 161 9.23 -1.30 -14.91
CA ALA A 161 8.13 -0.36 -14.74
C ALA A 161 7.58 0.08 -16.10
N VAL A 162 6.27 -0.02 -16.27
CA VAL A 162 5.57 0.47 -17.46
C VAL A 162 5.14 1.91 -17.25
N THR A 163 4.40 2.18 -16.17
CA THR A 163 3.90 3.51 -15.82
C THR A 163 3.49 3.58 -14.35
N SER A 164 3.37 4.79 -13.83
CA SER A 164 2.68 5.02 -12.56
C SER A 164 1.19 5.15 -12.80
N ILE A 165 0.39 4.45 -12.00
CA ILE A 165 -1.08 4.50 -12.08
C ILE A 165 -1.71 5.39 -11.02
N GLY A 166 -0.96 5.75 -9.97
CA GLY A 166 -1.47 6.63 -8.92
C GLY A 166 -0.57 6.71 -7.71
N LYS A 167 -1.04 7.47 -6.74
CA LYS A 167 -0.40 7.63 -5.43
C LYS A 167 -1.46 7.62 -4.35
N SER A 168 -1.13 7.07 -3.19
CA SER A 168 -1.97 7.10 -2.00
C SER A 168 -1.22 7.70 -0.83
N ASP A 169 -1.80 8.66 -0.17
CA ASP A 169 -1.32 9.14 1.12
C ASP A 169 -1.66 8.12 2.19
N ILE A 170 -0.70 7.79 3.04
CA ILE A 170 -0.86 6.87 4.16
C ILE A 170 -0.66 7.60 5.48
N TYR A 171 -1.36 7.15 6.49
CA TYR A 171 -1.50 7.85 7.77
C TYR A 171 -1.27 6.92 8.95
N PHE A 172 -0.91 7.52 10.09
CA PHE A 172 -1.20 6.98 11.40
C PHE A 172 -2.63 7.34 11.76
N VAL A 173 -3.56 6.39 11.60
CA VAL A 173 -4.94 6.63 12.04
C VAL A 173 -5.09 6.37 13.54
N ILE A 174 -6.01 7.08 14.15
CA ILE A 174 -6.15 7.19 15.59
C ILE A 174 -7.55 6.75 16.00
N ASN A 175 -7.67 6.07 17.13
CA ASN A 175 -8.97 5.75 17.71
C ASN A 175 -9.84 7.01 17.82
N LYS A 176 -11.11 6.91 17.46
CA LYS A 176 -12.04 8.05 17.36
C LYS A 176 -12.21 8.81 18.68
N ASN A 177 -11.98 8.17 19.82
CA ASN A 177 -12.10 8.77 21.14
C ASN A 177 -10.81 9.44 21.65
N ARG A 178 -9.72 9.39 20.85
CA ARG A 178 -8.40 9.91 21.21
C ARG A 178 -8.06 11.17 20.41
N SER A 179 -8.96 12.17 20.47
CA SER A 179 -8.71 13.48 19.86
C SER A 179 -7.51 14.22 20.45
N ASP A 180 -7.08 13.86 21.67
CA ASP A 180 -5.87 14.31 22.31
C ASP A 180 -4.63 13.94 21.49
N LEU A 181 -4.52 12.67 21.05
CA LEU A 181 -3.41 12.19 20.22
C LEU A 181 -3.42 12.83 18.83
N LYS A 182 -4.62 13.01 18.24
CA LYS A 182 -4.73 13.71 16.96
C LYS A 182 -4.18 15.13 17.05
N ALA A 183 -4.55 15.87 18.08
CA ALA A 183 -4.09 17.25 18.26
C ALA A 183 -2.57 17.36 18.42
N GLU A 184 -1.91 16.33 18.98
CA GLU A 184 -0.45 16.27 19.08
C GLU A 184 0.22 15.87 17.76
N LEU A 185 -0.44 15.06 16.90
CA LEU A 185 0.07 14.70 15.57
C LEU A 185 -0.18 15.77 14.51
N ASP A 186 -1.15 16.65 14.71
CA ASP A 186 -1.45 17.79 13.82
C ASP A 186 -0.50 18.98 14.02
N TRP A 187 0.49 18.85 14.89
CA TRP A 187 1.46 19.89 15.27
C TRP A 187 2.69 19.84 14.40
#